data_a98fd44841298de889a8162210f38ae1
#
_entry.id   a98fd44841298de889a8162210f38ae1
#
_cell.length_a   1.000
_cell.length_b   1.000
_cell.length_c   1.000
_cell.angle_alpha   90.00
_cell.angle_beta   90.00
_cell.angle_gamma   90.00
#
_symmetry.space_group_name_H-M   'P 1'
#
loop_
_entity.id
_entity.type
_entity.pdbx_description
1 polymer ?
#
loop_
_entity_poly.entity_id
_entity_poly.type
_entity_poly.pdbx_seq_one_letter_code
_entity_poly.pdbx_strand_id
1 'polypeptide(L)'
;MASNGIVGATIWSSIQRFGGLAISFISNMVLARLLGPDDFGTMGLIMVFITVADVLVDGGLGNALIQKKSLEEKDKTTIFTANLFFSVFLFGFLFLIAPAVETFTEVKGFSLLLRVQSVCVLIRAFYVVNVSQITRALNYPKLAKITLASQFTSTAVSIVMAYCGMGVWSLLFKTILLDFSCCFIYAIASPFRYKIAFDKESFRQLFSFGFPVALANIIESLYANIVSFVIGKAYSVKDLGYFTQANSLKQIPVYSISAEINQVFLPFFSRIQDDTNALAQKYRTTIRVVTFFIYPILSYLISFANPVITVLYSEKWIPCVPLFQVLCLSGYLNALYHLSRSTIKAIGKSKLLLNTQVISLLLSLLFVCLFLRFDIEIFVWVIVIDAVISYSIVGFCIGKYLNYSLFRQVADWGGSFIVSMVVAYITSIVATKIHIPMIAEVIIFFVLNTGLYFITSILLKNDIATMAINVIKNKVNKKTDV
;
A
#
# COMPACT_ATOMS: atom_id res chain seq x y z
N MET A 1 -20.50 -24.12 -13.30
CA MET A 1 -20.43 -23.82 -11.85
C MET A 1 -19.12 -23.13 -11.42
N ALA A 2 -17.96 -23.46 -11.97
CA ALA A 2 -16.67 -22.83 -11.57
C ALA A 2 -16.56 -21.33 -11.92
N SER A 3 -17.14 -20.86 -13.02
CA SER A 3 -17.10 -19.44 -13.44
C SER A 3 -17.84 -18.52 -12.47
N ASN A 4 -19.00 -18.92 -11.95
CA ASN A 4 -19.75 -18.11 -10.98
C ASN A 4 -19.05 -17.99 -9.61
N GLY A 5 -18.26 -18.99 -9.23
CA GLY A 5 -17.47 -18.98 -7.99
C GLY A 5 -16.30 -17.98 -8.06
N ILE A 6 -15.60 -17.92 -9.19
CA ILE A 6 -14.46 -16.99 -9.38
C ILE A 6 -14.95 -15.54 -9.43
N VAL A 7 -16.04 -15.27 -10.15
CA VAL A 7 -16.63 -13.91 -10.22
C VAL A 7 -17.09 -13.45 -8.83
N GLY A 8 -17.76 -14.32 -8.07
CA GLY A 8 -18.15 -14.05 -6.69
C GLY A 8 -16.94 -13.77 -5.78
N ALA A 9 -15.88 -14.57 -5.89
CA ALA A 9 -14.64 -14.38 -5.14
C ALA A 9 -13.98 -13.02 -5.46
N THR A 10 -13.95 -12.62 -6.73
CA THR A 10 -13.41 -11.32 -7.16
C THR A 10 -14.23 -10.15 -6.60
N ILE A 11 -15.56 -10.23 -6.67
CA ILE A 11 -16.45 -9.18 -6.11
C ILE A 11 -16.21 -9.02 -4.61
N TRP A 12 -16.17 -10.12 -3.84
CA TRP A 12 -15.95 -10.06 -2.40
C TRP A 12 -14.53 -9.59 -2.03
N SER A 13 -13.52 -9.97 -2.81
CA SER A 13 -12.16 -9.45 -2.66
C SER A 13 -12.11 -7.92 -2.90
N SER A 14 -12.82 -7.42 -3.90
CA SER A 14 -12.96 -5.97 -4.15
C SER A 14 -13.71 -5.26 -3.02
N ILE A 15 -14.82 -5.84 -2.52
CA ILE A 15 -15.56 -5.31 -1.35
C ILE A 15 -14.66 -5.24 -0.12
N GLN A 16 -13.88 -6.29 0.16
CA GLN A 16 -12.93 -6.31 1.28
C GLN A 16 -11.92 -5.18 1.15
N ARG A 17 -11.35 -5.01 -0.04
CA ARG A 17 -10.32 -4.00 -0.29
C ARG A 17 -10.87 -2.58 -0.21
N PHE A 18 -11.88 -2.25 -1.01
CA PHE A 18 -12.42 -0.89 -1.04
C PHE A 18 -13.14 -0.52 0.25
N GLY A 19 -13.85 -1.47 0.87
CA GLY A 19 -14.42 -1.29 2.20
C GLY A 19 -13.36 -1.04 3.27
N GLY A 20 -12.27 -1.81 3.23
CA GLY A 20 -11.13 -1.62 4.11
C GLY A 20 -10.45 -0.26 3.92
N LEU A 21 -10.23 0.16 2.66
CA LEU A 21 -9.68 1.48 2.34
C LEU A 21 -10.60 2.61 2.83
N ALA A 22 -11.91 2.49 2.64
CA ALA A 22 -12.87 3.49 3.11
C ALA A 22 -12.87 3.59 4.64
N ILE A 23 -12.91 2.47 5.37
CA ILE A 23 -12.83 2.45 6.82
C ILE A 23 -11.49 3.06 7.29
N SER A 24 -10.37 2.68 6.67
CA SER A 24 -9.06 3.23 7.00
C SER A 24 -8.98 4.73 6.75
N PHE A 25 -9.50 5.21 5.62
CA PHE A 25 -9.50 6.63 5.27
C PHE A 25 -10.32 7.45 6.26
N ILE A 26 -11.57 7.03 6.53
CA ILE A 26 -12.45 7.72 7.50
C ILE A 26 -11.82 7.69 8.90
N SER A 27 -11.31 6.52 9.31
CA SER A 27 -10.60 6.37 10.57
C SER A 27 -9.42 7.33 10.70
N ASN A 28 -8.59 7.40 9.66
CA ASN A 28 -7.40 8.24 9.64
C ASN A 28 -7.78 9.73 9.69
N MET A 29 -8.81 10.12 8.94
CA MET A 29 -9.34 11.48 8.95
C MET A 29 -9.83 11.90 10.34
N VAL A 30 -10.64 11.06 11.02
CA VAL A 30 -11.17 11.36 12.34
C VAL A 30 -10.05 11.38 13.39
N LEU A 31 -9.19 10.38 13.39
CA LEU A 31 -8.06 10.29 14.34
C LEU A 31 -7.06 11.43 14.14
N ALA A 32 -6.77 11.85 12.91
CA ALA A 32 -5.87 12.98 12.66
C ALA A 32 -6.44 14.31 13.15
N ARG A 33 -7.76 14.47 13.23
CA ARG A 33 -8.38 15.65 13.83
C ARG A 33 -8.30 15.65 15.36
N LEU A 34 -8.37 14.47 16.00
CA LEU A 34 -8.33 14.32 17.45
C LEU A 34 -6.89 14.32 17.99
N LEU A 35 -5.97 13.65 17.29
CA LEU A 35 -4.59 13.41 17.70
C LEU A 35 -3.60 14.37 17.04
N GLY A 36 -2.40 14.47 17.62
CA GLY A 36 -1.30 15.31 17.13
C GLY A 36 -0.34 14.60 16.17
N PRO A 37 0.53 15.37 15.50
CA PRO A 37 1.59 14.80 14.67
C PRO A 37 2.55 13.90 15.46
N ASP A 38 2.84 14.24 16.71
CA ASP A 38 3.72 13.45 17.59
C ASP A 38 3.16 12.04 17.85
N ASP A 39 1.83 11.90 18.00
CA ASP A 39 1.18 10.61 18.19
C ASP A 39 1.34 9.72 16.95
N PHE A 40 1.11 10.29 15.75
CA PHE A 40 1.28 9.58 14.49
C PHE A 40 2.73 9.28 14.17
N GLY A 41 3.64 10.17 14.53
CA GLY A 41 5.07 9.96 14.38
C GLY A 41 5.58 8.84 15.27
N THR A 42 5.21 8.83 16.55
CA THR A 42 5.55 7.77 17.49
C THR A 42 5.02 6.42 16.99
N MET A 43 3.75 6.38 16.57
CA MET A 43 3.17 5.16 16.00
C MET A 43 3.86 4.74 14.70
N GLY A 44 4.20 5.69 13.82
CA GLY A 44 4.97 5.45 12.60
C GLY A 44 6.31 4.79 12.89
N LEU A 45 7.03 5.28 13.90
CA LEU A 45 8.31 4.69 14.30
C LEU A 45 8.15 3.27 14.88
N ILE A 46 7.15 3.04 15.72
CA ILE A 46 6.82 1.71 16.25
C ILE A 46 6.53 0.74 15.10
N MET A 47 5.76 1.18 14.10
CA MET A 47 5.36 0.35 12.97
C MET A 47 6.54 -0.09 12.10
N VAL A 48 7.66 0.64 12.07
CA VAL A 48 8.88 0.19 11.40
C VAL A 48 9.36 -1.15 11.97
N PHE A 49 9.40 -1.26 13.29
CA PHE A 49 9.84 -2.49 13.97
C PHE A 49 8.83 -3.63 13.83
N ILE A 50 7.54 -3.31 13.99
CA ILE A 50 6.47 -4.30 13.94
C ILE A 50 6.30 -4.88 12.53
N THR A 51 6.35 -4.06 11.46
CA THR A 51 6.20 -4.56 10.10
C THR A 51 7.34 -5.51 9.69
N VAL A 52 8.56 -5.26 10.15
CA VAL A 52 9.69 -6.17 9.93
C VAL A 52 9.48 -7.48 10.70
N ALA A 53 9.05 -7.40 11.96
CA ALA A 53 8.76 -8.59 12.77
C ALA A 53 7.62 -9.43 12.17
N ASP A 54 6.57 -8.79 11.66
CA ASP A 54 5.44 -9.47 11.00
C ASP A 54 5.87 -10.29 9.78
N VAL A 55 6.73 -9.71 8.94
CA VAL A 55 7.26 -10.41 7.77
C VAL A 55 8.13 -11.61 8.19
N LEU A 56 8.87 -11.48 9.28
CA LEU A 56 9.68 -12.57 9.83
C LEU A 56 8.82 -13.70 10.42
N VAL A 57 7.71 -13.36 11.10
CA VAL A 57 6.77 -14.37 11.65
C VAL A 57 6.07 -15.13 10.53
N ASP A 58 5.53 -14.43 9.53
CA ASP A 58 4.88 -15.11 8.40
C ASP A 58 5.88 -15.99 7.65
N GLY A 59 7.16 -15.56 7.57
CA GLY A 59 8.25 -16.33 6.99
C GLY A 59 7.95 -16.90 5.59
N GLY A 60 6.94 -16.35 4.89
CA GLY A 60 6.40 -16.91 3.65
C GLY A 60 5.67 -18.25 3.84
N LEU A 61 5.52 -18.72 5.08
CA LEU A 61 4.93 -20.02 5.41
C LEU A 61 3.41 -20.03 5.15
N GLY A 62 2.75 -18.88 5.35
CA GLY A 62 1.34 -18.72 4.97
C GLY A 62 1.13 -18.93 3.46
N ASN A 63 1.99 -18.36 2.63
CA ASN A 63 1.97 -18.55 1.18
C ASN A 63 2.30 -20.00 0.78
N ALA A 64 3.22 -20.65 1.50
CA ALA A 64 3.55 -22.05 1.27
C ALA A 64 2.36 -22.99 1.55
N LEU A 65 1.56 -22.72 2.60
CA LEU A 65 0.32 -23.46 2.88
C LEU A 65 -0.72 -23.30 1.75
N ILE A 66 -0.82 -22.10 1.17
CA ILE A 66 -1.77 -21.83 0.09
C ILE A 66 -1.37 -22.59 -1.17
N GLN A 67 -0.07 -22.69 -1.47
CA GLN A 67 0.45 -23.25 -2.71
C GLN A 67 0.59 -24.79 -2.70
N LYS A 68 0.81 -25.42 -1.53
CA LYS A 68 1.00 -26.88 -1.42
C LYS A 68 -0.22 -27.62 -1.98
N LYS A 69 -0.02 -28.55 -2.96
CA LYS A 69 -1.11 -29.26 -3.67
C LYS A 69 -2.00 -30.08 -2.72
N SER A 70 -1.41 -30.86 -1.82
CA SER A 70 -2.09 -31.64 -0.79
C SER A 70 -1.71 -31.11 0.58
N LEU A 71 -2.68 -30.56 1.32
CA LEU A 71 -2.46 -30.01 2.64
C LEU A 71 -2.95 -31.01 3.70
N GLU A 72 -2.06 -31.49 4.52
CA GLU A 72 -2.35 -32.40 5.63
C GLU A 72 -2.45 -31.65 6.96
N GLU A 73 -3.06 -32.27 7.97
CA GLU A 73 -3.16 -31.67 9.32
C GLU A 73 -1.76 -31.46 9.94
N LYS A 74 -0.80 -32.36 9.67
CA LYS A 74 0.58 -32.20 10.13
C LYS A 74 1.27 -30.95 9.57
N ASP A 75 0.96 -30.55 8.33
CA ASP A 75 1.50 -29.33 7.72
C ASP A 75 1.00 -28.09 8.47
N LYS A 76 -0.30 -28.04 8.76
CA LYS A 76 -0.94 -26.92 9.46
C LYS A 76 -0.41 -26.77 10.87
N THR A 77 -0.33 -27.90 11.61
CA THR A 77 0.18 -27.92 13.00
C THR A 77 1.66 -27.56 13.04
N THR A 78 2.46 -28.03 12.09
CA THR A 78 3.89 -27.70 11.99
C THR A 78 4.10 -26.22 11.73
N ILE A 79 3.36 -25.62 10.77
CA ILE A 79 3.45 -24.18 10.50
C ILE A 79 2.95 -23.34 11.68
N PHE A 80 1.84 -23.74 12.29
CA PHE A 80 1.37 -23.07 13.51
C PHE A 80 2.43 -23.07 14.60
N THR A 81 3.05 -24.23 14.88
CA THR A 81 4.09 -24.38 15.90
C THR A 81 5.33 -23.55 15.56
N ALA A 82 5.75 -23.55 14.29
CA ALA A 82 6.88 -22.75 13.83
C ALA A 82 6.59 -21.24 13.97
N ASN A 83 5.43 -20.77 13.49
CA ASN A 83 5.05 -19.37 13.60
C ASN A 83 4.91 -18.92 15.05
N LEU A 84 4.36 -19.77 15.92
CA LEU A 84 4.27 -19.50 17.36
C LEU A 84 5.66 -19.36 17.99
N PHE A 85 6.58 -20.27 17.65
CA PHE A 85 7.97 -20.20 18.14
C PHE A 85 8.67 -18.93 17.65
N PHE A 86 8.59 -18.60 16.36
CA PHE A 86 9.18 -17.39 15.82
C PHE A 86 8.54 -16.12 16.41
N SER A 87 7.22 -16.12 16.63
CA SER A 87 6.54 -14.96 17.21
C SER A 87 6.90 -14.75 18.68
N VAL A 88 7.05 -15.82 19.47
CA VAL A 88 7.52 -15.73 20.87
C VAL A 88 8.97 -15.23 20.92
N PHE A 89 9.82 -15.74 20.04
CA PHE A 89 11.20 -15.28 19.92
C PHE A 89 11.27 -13.79 19.57
N LEU A 90 10.54 -13.35 18.54
CA LEU A 90 10.52 -11.96 18.10
C LEU A 90 9.85 -11.01 19.10
N PHE A 91 8.79 -11.46 19.76
CA PHE A 91 8.20 -10.72 20.87
C PHE A 91 9.23 -10.51 21.99
N GLY A 92 9.90 -11.58 22.44
CA GLY A 92 10.95 -11.50 23.46
C GLY A 92 12.11 -10.60 23.02
N PHE A 93 12.53 -10.70 21.76
CA PHE A 93 13.56 -9.85 21.19
C PHE A 93 13.14 -8.37 21.21
N LEU A 94 11.95 -8.03 20.68
CA LEU A 94 11.44 -6.66 20.69
C LEU A 94 11.25 -6.13 22.11
N PHE A 95 10.77 -6.98 23.03
CA PHE A 95 10.58 -6.62 24.44
C PHE A 95 11.90 -6.27 25.12
N LEU A 96 12.96 -7.03 24.83
CA LEU A 96 14.31 -6.82 25.43
C LEU A 96 15.03 -5.62 24.80
N ILE A 97 14.93 -5.41 23.49
CA ILE A 97 15.59 -4.28 22.83
C ILE A 97 14.86 -2.95 23.03
N ALA A 98 13.58 -2.97 23.46
CA ALA A 98 12.76 -1.77 23.57
C ALA A 98 13.43 -0.61 24.38
N PRO A 99 14.11 -0.84 25.52
CA PRO A 99 14.83 0.23 26.21
C PRO A 99 16.00 0.80 25.42
N ALA A 100 16.72 -0.06 24.69
CA ALA A 100 17.84 0.38 23.83
C ALA A 100 17.32 1.22 22.65
N VAL A 101 16.18 0.83 22.08
CA VAL A 101 15.52 1.62 21.03
C VAL A 101 15.02 2.96 21.57
N GLU A 102 14.45 3.03 22.77
CA GLU A 102 14.06 4.28 23.41
C GLU A 102 15.25 5.22 23.59
N THR A 103 16.38 4.70 24.09
CA THR A 103 17.63 5.47 24.23
C THR A 103 18.15 5.93 22.87
N PHE A 104 18.08 5.06 21.86
CA PHE A 104 18.53 5.38 20.51
C PHE A 104 17.65 6.43 19.84
N THR A 105 16.32 6.34 19.98
CA THR A 105 15.36 7.26 19.34
C THR A 105 15.14 8.54 20.13
N GLU A 106 15.51 8.57 21.41
CA GLU A 106 15.33 9.69 22.35
C GLU A 106 13.86 10.03 22.61
N VAL A 107 12.93 9.10 22.30
CA VAL A 107 11.48 9.27 22.49
C VAL A 107 11.06 8.70 23.85
N LYS A 108 10.74 9.56 24.79
CA LYS A 108 10.32 9.14 26.15
C LYS A 108 9.09 8.24 26.14
N GLY A 109 9.17 7.11 26.84
CA GLY A 109 8.08 6.16 26.95
C GLY A 109 7.94 5.22 25.75
N PHE A 110 8.80 5.33 24.75
CA PHE A 110 8.79 4.47 23.55
C PHE A 110 8.91 2.99 23.89
N SER A 111 9.73 2.66 24.89
CA SER A 111 9.95 1.27 25.32
C SER A 111 8.64 0.60 25.74
N LEU A 112 7.82 1.29 26.54
CA LEU A 112 6.53 0.74 26.96
C LEU A 112 5.59 0.55 25.76
N LEU A 113 5.51 1.53 24.86
CA LEU A 113 4.66 1.47 23.69
C LEU A 113 5.08 0.33 22.75
N LEU A 114 6.40 0.18 22.49
CA LEU A 114 6.93 -0.89 21.64
C LEU A 114 6.68 -2.27 22.26
N ARG A 115 6.86 -2.41 23.58
CA ARG A 115 6.57 -3.66 24.32
C ARG A 115 5.10 -4.05 24.20
N VAL A 116 4.19 -3.10 24.40
CA VAL A 116 2.75 -3.36 24.29
C VAL A 116 2.37 -3.67 22.84
N GLN A 117 2.91 -2.92 21.86
CA GLN A 117 2.62 -3.15 20.46
C GLN A 117 3.17 -4.51 19.96
N SER A 118 4.30 -4.99 20.51
CA SER A 118 4.88 -6.28 20.11
C SER A 118 3.96 -7.48 20.42
N VAL A 119 2.94 -7.31 21.27
CA VAL A 119 1.90 -8.34 21.53
C VAL A 119 1.16 -8.70 20.23
N CYS A 120 1.03 -7.76 19.27
CA CYS A 120 0.44 -8.03 17.96
C CYS A 120 1.16 -9.17 17.23
N VAL A 121 2.49 -9.24 17.36
CA VAL A 121 3.32 -10.28 16.74
C VAL A 121 2.93 -11.68 17.25
N LEU A 122 2.61 -11.80 18.54
CA LEU A 122 2.10 -13.03 19.14
C LEU A 122 0.70 -13.37 18.64
N ILE A 123 -0.20 -12.40 18.65
CA ILE A 123 -1.61 -12.60 18.26
C ILE A 123 -1.71 -13.10 16.81
N ARG A 124 -0.89 -12.54 15.90
CA ARG A 124 -0.89 -12.91 14.47
C ARG A 124 -0.53 -14.35 14.23
N ALA A 125 0.36 -14.96 15.01
CA ALA A 125 0.72 -16.37 14.87
C ALA A 125 -0.50 -17.29 14.99
N PHE A 126 -1.52 -16.90 15.78
CA PHE A 126 -2.70 -17.72 16.00
C PHE A 126 -3.68 -17.75 14.81
N TYR A 127 -3.69 -16.74 13.93
CA TYR A 127 -4.66 -16.72 12.85
C TYR A 127 -4.08 -16.87 11.43
N VAL A 128 -2.77 -16.86 11.23
CA VAL A 128 -2.11 -17.01 9.92
C VAL A 128 -2.57 -18.30 9.22
N VAL A 129 -2.60 -19.43 9.93
CA VAL A 129 -3.04 -20.73 9.37
C VAL A 129 -4.51 -20.66 8.93
N ASN A 130 -5.37 -20.02 9.73
CA ASN A 130 -6.79 -19.88 9.44
C ASN A 130 -7.03 -19.03 8.19
N VAL A 131 -6.32 -17.89 8.06
CA VAL A 131 -6.36 -17.04 6.88
C VAL A 131 -5.91 -17.82 5.64
N SER A 132 -4.80 -18.56 5.73
CA SER A 132 -4.28 -19.37 4.63
C SER A 132 -5.28 -20.43 4.17
N GLN A 133 -5.96 -21.10 5.10
CA GLN A 133 -6.99 -22.10 4.75
C GLN A 133 -8.22 -21.47 4.07
N ILE A 134 -8.73 -20.35 4.58
CA ILE A 134 -9.87 -19.64 4.01
C ILE A 134 -9.54 -19.10 2.63
N THR A 135 -8.33 -18.56 2.45
CA THR A 135 -7.83 -18.06 1.16
C THR A 135 -7.69 -19.21 0.16
N ARG A 136 -7.12 -20.34 0.58
CA ARG A 136 -7.00 -21.54 -0.26
C ARG A 136 -8.36 -22.09 -0.69
N ALA A 137 -9.36 -22.03 0.20
CA ALA A 137 -10.73 -22.43 -0.10
C ALA A 137 -11.49 -21.43 -0.98
N LEU A 138 -10.85 -20.30 -1.39
CA LEU A 138 -11.44 -19.20 -2.15
C LEU A 138 -12.69 -18.61 -1.46
N ASN A 139 -12.81 -18.76 -0.13
CA ASN A 139 -13.94 -18.22 0.62
C ASN A 139 -13.73 -16.74 0.99
N TYR A 140 -13.61 -15.93 -0.04
CA TYR A 140 -13.45 -14.48 0.12
C TYR A 140 -14.61 -13.78 0.81
N PRO A 141 -15.90 -14.25 0.70
CA PRO A 141 -16.99 -13.68 1.51
C PRO A 141 -16.72 -13.75 3.01
N LYS A 142 -16.21 -14.90 3.49
CA LYS A 142 -15.87 -15.09 4.89
C LYS A 142 -14.69 -14.22 5.31
N LEU A 143 -13.65 -14.17 4.49
CA LEU A 143 -12.47 -13.34 4.72
C LEU A 143 -12.86 -11.86 4.82
N ALA A 144 -13.66 -11.37 3.87
CA ALA A 144 -14.12 -9.99 3.83
C ALA A 144 -14.94 -9.60 5.07
N LYS A 145 -15.91 -10.44 5.45
CA LYS A 145 -16.74 -10.18 6.64
C LYS A 145 -15.91 -10.09 7.91
N ILE A 146 -14.97 -11.02 8.11
CA ILE A 146 -14.11 -11.03 9.32
C ILE A 146 -13.22 -9.80 9.36
N THR A 147 -12.49 -9.52 8.27
CA THR A 147 -11.57 -8.38 8.25
C THR A 147 -12.27 -7.03 8.35
N LEU A 148 -13.39 -6.83 7.64
CA LEU A 148 -14.13 -5.57 7.71
C LEU A 148 -14.79 -5.35 9.07
N ALA A 149 -15.39 -6.42 9.67
CA ALA A 149 -15.96 -6.33 11.02
C ALA A 149 -14.88 -5.99 12.05
N SER A 150 -13.72 -6.68 12.02
CA SER A 150 -12.60 -6.42 12.93
C SER A 150 -12.04 -5.00 12.74
N GLN A 151 -11.93 -4.54 11.50
CA GLN A 151 -11.45 -3.20 11.21
C GLN A 151 -12.44 -2.10 11.66
N PHE A 152 -13.73 -2.34 11.49
CA PHE A 152 -14.77 -1.42 11.96
C PHE A 152 -14.78 -1.32 13.49
N THR A 153 -14.78 -2.45 14.19
CA THR A 153 -14.79 -2.48 15.66
C THR A 153 -13.54 -1.84 16.26
N SER A 154 -12.35 -2.19 15.75
CA SER A 154 -11.10 -1.60 16.23
C SER A 154 -11.04 -0.10 15.98
N THR A 155 -11.55 0.36 14.83
CA THR A 155 -11.64 1.79 14.49
C THR A 155 -12.58 2.52 15.43
N ALA A 156 -13.79 1.98 15.68
CA ALA A 156 -14.77 2.60 16.57
C ALA A 156 -14.20 2.79 17.99
N VAL A 157 -13.58 1.73 18.54
CA VAL A 157 -12.94 1.79 19.86
C VAL A 157 -11.79 2.81 19.88
N SER A 158 -10.93 2.81 18.84
CA SER A 158 -9.82 3.75 18.74
C SER A 158 -10.30 5.23 18.72
N ILE A 159 -11.38 5.53 18.01
CA ILE A 159 -11.96 6.87 17.96
C ILE A 159 -12.46 7.28 19.35
N VAL A 160 -13.15 6.39 20.07
CA VAL A 160 -13.60 6.64 21.45
C VAL A 160 -12.40 6.92 22.37
N MET A 161 -11.35 6.10 22.30
CA MET A 161 -10.13 6.28 23.09
C MET A 161 -9.44 7.63 22.78
N ALA A 162 -9.37 8.00 21.48
CA ALA A 162 -8.80 9.29 21.07
C ALA A 162 -9.64 10.47 21.60
N TYR A 163 -10.97 10.34 21.59
CA TYR A 163 -11.87 11.34 22.16
C TYR A 163 -11.72 11.47 23.67
N CYS A 164 -11.40 10.38 24.37
CA CYS A 164 -11.07 10.38 25.80
C CYS A 164 -9.65 10.93 26.11
N GLY A 165 -8.91 11.42 25.12
CA GLY A 165 -7.59 12.03 25.31
C GLY A 165 -6.44 11.04 25.51
N MET A 166 -6.59 9.78 25.10
CA MET A 166 -5.56 8.74 25.29
C MET A 166 -4.35 8.87 24.33
N GLY A 167 -4.31 9.88 23.44
CA GLY A 167 -3.17 10.16 22.57
C GLY A 167 -2.74 8.94 21.72
N VAL A 168 -1.43 8.69 21.66
CA VAL A 168 -0.83 7.58 20.91
C VAL A 168 -1.41 6.20 21.25
N TRP A 169 -1.88 6.01 22.48
CA TRP A 169 -2.51 4.75 22.92
C TRP A 169 -3.73 4.37 22.09
N SER A 170 -4.48 5.35 21.61
CA SER A 170 -5.63 5.08 20.74
C SER A 170 -5.22 4.45 19.39
N LEU A 171 -4.08 4.88 18.81
CA LEU A 171 -3.52 4.30 17.59
C LEU A 171 -2.97 2.89 17.85
N LEU A 172 -2.30 2.72 18.98
CA LEU A 172 -1.72 1.45 19.39
C LEU A 172 -2.81 0.40 19.65
N PHE A 173 -3.83 0.72 20.44
CA PHE A 173 -4.94 -0.20 20.69
C PHE A 173 -5.79 -0.47 19.45
N LYS A 174 -5.86 0.45 18.48
CA LYS A 174 -6.49 0.19 17.18
C LYS A 174 -5.91 -1.05 16.51
N THR A 175 -4.59 -1.17 16.45
CA THR A 175 -3.90 -2.29 15.81
C THR A 175 -4.00 -3.57 16.63
N ILE A 176 -3.85 -3.48 17.95
CA ILE A 176 -4.02 -4.63 18.86
C ILE A 176 -5.44 -5.20 18.78
N LEU A 177 -6.45 -4.33 18.85
CA LEU A 177 -7.86 -4.76 18.79
C LEU A 177 -8.22 -5.31 17.41
N LEU A 178 -7.63 -4.78 16.33
CA LEU A 178 -7.78 -5.35 15.01
C LEU A 178 -7.29 -6.80 14.96
N ASP A 179 -6.04 -7.03 15.40
CA ASP A 179 -5.43 -8.35 15.39
C ASP A 179 -6.15 -9.31 16.36
N PHE A 180 -6.54 -8.83 17.55
CA PHE A 180 -7.29 -9.59 18.52
C PHE A 180 -8.67 -10.00 18.00
N SER A 181 -9.42 -9.06 17.42
CA SER A 181 -10.74 -9.33 16.83
C SER A 181 -10.63 -10.30 15.66
N CYS A 182 -9.63 -10.16 14.80
CA CYS A 182 -9.34 -11.12 13.74
C CYS A 182 -9.05 -12.50 14.33
N CYS A 183 -8.15 -12.59 15.31
CA CYS A 183 -7.80 -13.85 15.96
C CYS A 183 -9.03 -14.53 16.56
N PHE A 184 -9.82 -13.79 17.33
CA PHE A 184 -11.03 -14.30 17.99
C PHE A 184 -12.07 -14.81 16.98
N ILE A 185 -12.38 -14.02 15.95
CA ILE A 185 -13.38 -14.41 14.96
C ILE A 185 -12.88 -15.57 14.10
N TYR A 186 -11.58 -15.58 13.70
CA TYR A 186 -11.01 -16.70 12.96
C TYR A 186 -10.98 -17.99 13.79
N ALA A 187 -10.70 -17.91 15.09
CA ALA A 187 -10.71 -19.08 15.97
C ALA A 187 -12.11 -19.74 16.04
N ILE A 188 -13.18 -18.93 16.08
CA ILE A 188 -14.56 -19.44 16.08
C ILE A 188 -14.96 -19.93 14.68
N ALA A 189 -14.53 -19.20 13.64
CA ALA A 189 -14.97 -19.44 12.28
C ALA A 189 -14.23 -20.58 11.57
N SER A 190 -13.05 -21.00 12.06
CA SER A 190 -12.22 -22.00 11.40
C SER A 190 -12.29 -23.35 12.10
N PRO A 191 -12.29 -24.48 11.36
CA PRO A 191 -12.23 -25.82 11.95
C PRO A 191 -10.81 -26.20 12.42
N PHE A 192 -9.82 -25.32 12.30
CA PHE A 192 -8.45 -25.62 12.71
C PHE A 192 -8.34 -25.80 14.22
N ARG A 193 -7.83 -26.97 14.62
CA ARG A 193 -7.57 -27.28 16.04
C ARG A 193 -6.14 -26.92 16.37
N TYR A 194 -5.96 -25.96 17.26
CA TYR A 194 -4.65 -25.54 17.74
C TYR A 194 -3.97 -26.68 18.51
N LYS A 195 -2.96 -27.29 17.88
CA LYS A 195 -2.12 -28.32 18.48
C LYS A 195 -0.65 -27.94 18.28
N ILE A 196 0.14 -28.13 19.31
CA ILE A 196 1.60 -27.96 19.21
C ILE A 196 2.15 -29.31 18.77
N ALA A 197 2.53 -29.40 17.50
CA ALA A 197 3.19 -30.56 16.92
C ALA A 197 4.12 -30.07 15.80
N PHE A 198 5.27 -30.72 15.68
CA PHE A 198 6.28 -30.33 14.69
C PHE A 198 6.76 -31.55 13.92
N ASP A 199 6.53 -31.53 12.62
CA ASP A 199 7.03 -32.50 11.67
C ASP A 199 8.17 -31.91 10.85
N LYS A 200 9.37 -32.47 10.99
CA LYS A 200 10.58 -31.95 10.39
C LYS A 200 10.54 -31.98 8.85
N GLU A 201 9.90 -32.98 8.29
CA GLU A 201 9.81 -33.15 6.83
C GLU A 201 8.83 -32.12 6.22
N SER A 202 7.63 -31.98 6.81
CA SER A 202 6.68 -30.92 6.45
C SER A 202 7.30 -29.53 6.57
N PHE A 203 8.03 -29.27 7.68
CA PHE A 203 8.70 -28.00 7.86
C PHE A 203 9.74 -27.76 6.76
N ARG A 204 10.61 -28.74 6.48
CA ARG A 204 11.65 -28.60 5.45
C ARG A 204 11.08 -28.32 4.06
N GLN A 205 9.99 -28.98 3.70
CA GLN A 205 9.31 -28.79 2.41
C GLN A 205 8.69 -27.39 2.32
N LEU A 206 7.95 -26.96 3.33
CA LEU A 206 7.27 -25.66 3.34
C LEU A 206 8.24 -24.50 3.50
N PHE A 207 9.27 -24.66 4.33
CA PHE A 207 10.31 -23.66 4.55
C PHE A 207 11.19 -23.44 3.33
N SER A 208 11.54 -24.50 2.58
CA SER A 208 12.34 -24.38 1.36
C SER A 208 11.66 -23.49 0.30
N PHE A 209 10.32 -23.49 0.27
CA PHE A 209 9.55 -22.61 -0.59
C PHE A 209 9.29 -21.24 0.07
N GLY A 210 8.94 -21.24 1.36
CA GLY A 210 8.58 -20.01 2.10
C GLY A 210 9.76 -19.07 2.32
N PHE A 211 10.95 -19.58 2.61
CA PHE A 211 12.11 -18.76 2.98
C PHE A 211 12.57 -17.78 1.88
N PRO A 212 12.67 -18.15 0.61
CA PRO A 212 12.97 -17.18 -0.46
C PRO A 212 11.91 -16.08 -0.59
N VAL A 213 10.63 -16.42 -0.37
CA VAL A 213 9.53 -15.46 -0.37
C VAL A 213 9.64 -14.52 0.84
N ALA A 214 9.93 -15.07 2.02
CA ALA A 214 10.17 -14.30 3.23
C ALA A 214 11.33 -13.31 3.05
N LEU A 215 12.45 -13.77 2.50
CA LEU A 215 13.63 -12.92 2.28
C LEU A 215 13.30 -11.75 1.33
N ALA A 216 12.57 -12.01 0.26
CA ALA A 216 12.11 -10.97 -0.65
C ALA A 216 11.19 -9.96 0.05
N ASN A 217 10.26 -10.43 0.89
CA ASN A 217 9.35 -9.57 1.66
C ASN A 217 10.09 -8.77 2.74
N ILE A 218 11.12 -9.33 3.38
CA ILE A 218 11.98 -8.61 4.35
C ILE A 218 12.69 -7.46 3.65
N ILE A 219 13.32 -7.71 2.50
CA ILE A 219 13.99 -6.67 1.71
C ILE A 219 12.98 -5.58 1.31
N GLU A 220 11.79 -5.96 0.87
CA GLU A 220 10.73 -5.01 0.52
C GLU A 220 10.25 -4.20 1.73
N SER A 221 10.09 -4.83 2.89
CA SER A 221 9.70 -4.16 4.14
C SER A 221 10.78 -3.18 4.63
N LEU A 222 12.04 -3.58 4.61
CA LEU A 222 13.15 -2.70 4.95
C LEU A 222 13.21 -1.49 4.01
N TYR A 223 13.11 -1.73 2.71
CA TYR A 223 13.07 -0.68 1.71
C TYR A 223 11.92 0.32 1.94
N ALA A 224 10.72 -0.17 2.24
CA ALA A 224 9.55 0.65 2.47
C ALA A 224 9.63 1.51 3.75
N ASN A 225 10.35 1.03 4.77
CA ASN A 225 10.38 1.65 6.09
C ASN A 225 11.65 2.46 6.38
N ILE A 226 12.72 2.34 5.54
CA ILE A 226 14.00 2.99 5.81
C ILE A 226 13.89 4.51 5.92
N VAL A 227 13.13 5.13 5.03
CA VAL A 227 12.92 6.59 5.04
C VAL A 227 12.19 7.01 6.31
N SER A 228 11.15 6.27 6.71
CA SER A 228 10.40 6.55 7.96
C SER A 228 11.31 6.44 9.19
N PHE A 229 12.14 5.41 9.24
CA PHE A 229 13.11 5.22 10.32
C PHE A 229 14.12 6.37 10.39
N VAL A 230 14.66 6.77 9.25
CA VAL A 230 15.63 7.87 9.16
C VAL A 230 14.99 9.20 9.57
N ILE A 231 13.78 9.49 9.11
CA ILE A 231 13.07 10.73 9.50
C ILE A 231 12.85 10.74 11.02
N GLY A 232 12.37 9.64 11.60
CA GLY A 232 12.12 9.56 13.04
C GLY A 232 13.37 9.71 13.91
N LYS A 233 14.56 9.33 13.41
CA LYS A 233 15.81 9.45 14.16
C LYS A 233 16.59 10.74 13.87
N ALA A 234 16.67 11.13 12.60
CA ALA A 234 17.55 12.24 12.20
C ALA A 234 16.90 13.62 12.27
N TYR A 235 15.57 13.67 12.22
CA TYR A 235 14.80 14.91 12.32
C TYR A 235 13.99 14.91 13.61
N SER A 236 12.68 14.74 13.54
CA SER A 236 11.86 14.66 14.73
C SER A 236 10.71 13.64 14.57
N VAL A 237 10.17 13.18 15.70
CA VAL A 237 8.96 12.34 15.71
C VAL A 237 7.78 13.09 15.10
N LYS A 238 7.69 14.39 15.34
CA LYS A 238 6.67 15.25 14.77
C LYS A 238 6.76 15.30 13.23
N ASP A 239 7.96 15.43 12.69
CA ASP A 239 8.20 15.41 11.25
C ASP A 239 7.86 14.05 10.64
N LEU A 240 8.17 12.96 11.36
CA LEU A 240 7.72 11.64 10.97
C LEU A 240 6.18 11.54 10.95
N GLY A 241 5.50 12.20 11.89
CA GLY A 241 4.04 12.28 11.90
C GLY A 241 3.49 12.97 10.65
N TYR A 242 4.05 14.13 10.29
CA TYR A 242 3.70 14.84 9.07
C TYR A 242 3.96 13.98 7.82
N PHE A 243 5.13 13.35 7.76
CA PHE A 243 5.49 12.46 6.67
C PHE A 243 4.54 11.26 6.56
N THR A 244 4.23 10.61 7.68
CA THR A 244 3.37 9.43 7.72
C THR A 244 1.96 9.75 7.21
N GLN A 245 1.39 10.89 7.61
CA GLN A 245 0.08 11.33 7.15
C GLN A 245 0.09 11.74 5.68
N ALA A 246 1.10 12.49 5.25
CA ALA A 246 1.28 12.83 3.85
C ALA A 246 1.39 11.58 2.95
N ASN A 247 2.22 10.63 3.37
CA ASN A 247 2.40 9.37 2.65
C ASN A 247 1.12 8.52 2.63
N SER A 248 0.40 8.44 3.75
CA SER A 248 -0.86 7.70 3.83
C SER A 248 -1.91 8.26 2.87
N LEU A 249 -2.05 9.57 2.78
CA LEU A 249 -2.99 10.22 1.88
C LEU A 249 -2.61 10.01 0.40
N LYS A 250 -1.34 10.17 0.06
CA LYS A 250 -0.82 9.89 -1.29
C LYS A 250 -1.04 8.43 -1.71
N GLN A 251 -0.90 7.50 -0.78
CA GLN A 251 -1.02 6.06 -1.07
C GLN A 251 -2.43 5.65 -1.51
N ILE A 252 -3.48 6.39 -1.13
CA ILE A 252 -4.87 6.02 -1.45
C ILE A 252 -5.08 5.87 -2.97
N PRO A 253 -4.86 6.88 -3.82
CA PRO A 253 -5.03 6.72 -5.27
C PRO A 253 -4.01 5.76 -5.88
N VAL A 254 -2.75 5.80 -5.44
CA VAL A 254 -1.67 4.97 -5.99
C VAL A 254 -1.90 3.49 -5.69
N TYR A 255 -2.26 3.16 -4.44
CA TYR A 255 -2.43 1.78 -4.00
C TYR A 255 -3.69 1.14 -4.57
N SER A 256 -4.78 1.89 -4.67
CA SER A 256 -6.05 1.39 -5.25
C SER A 256 -5.83 0.84 -6.65
N ILE A 257 -5.09 1.55 -7.49
CA ILE A 257 -4.83 1.14 -8.88
C ILE A 257 -3.75 0.08 -8.98
N SER A 258 -2.68 0.19 -8.17
CA SER A 258 -1.63 -0.85 -8.14
C SER A 258 -2.17 -2.23 -7.77
N ALA A 259 -3.16 -2.26 -6.91
CA ALA A 259 -3.79 -3.49 -6.47
C ALA A 259 -4.66 -4.12 -7.58
N GLU A 260 -5.42 -3.31 -8.34
CA GLU A 260 -6.16 -3.78 -9.50
C GLU A 260 -5.21 -4.29 -10.60
N ILE A 261 -4.06 -3.62 -10.80
CA ILE A 261 -3.02 -4.07 -11.71
C ILE A 261 -2.59 -5.50 -11.35
N ASN A 262 -2.28 -5.78 -10.10
CA ASN A 262 -1.83 -7.11 -9.68
C ASN A 262 -2.94 -8.17 -9.83
N GLN A 263 -4.18 -7.83 -9.56
CA GLN A 263 -5.29 -8.78 -9.58
C GLN A 263 -5.79 -9.11 -10.99
N VAL A 264 -5.84 -8.11 -11.88
CA VAL A 264 -6.41 -8.24 -13.22
C VAL A 264 -5.32 -8.46 -14.29
N PHE A 265 -4.29 -7.62 -14.27
CA PHE A 265 -3.28 -7.61 -15.33
C PHE A 265 -2.24 -8.73 -15.19
N LEU A 266 -1.86 -9.13 -13.98
CA LEU A 266 -0.89 -10.21 -13.79
C LEU A 266 -1.36 -11.54 -14.42
N PRO A 267 -2.59 -12.06 -14.14
CA PRO A 267 -3.09 -13.26 -14.79
C PRO A 267 -3.26 -13.10 -16.30
N PHE A 268 -3.67 -11.90 -16.74
CA PHE A 268 -3.86 -11.61 -18.16
C PHE A 268 -2.52 -11.63 -18.91
N PHE A 269 -1.49 -10.95 -18.40
CA PHE A 269 -0.17 -10.92 -18.99
C PHE A 269 0.51 -12.29 -18.99
N SER A 270 0.29 -13.11 -17.95
CA SER A 270 0.81 -14.48 -17.90
C SER A 270 0.23 -15.38 -18.99
N ARG A 271 -0.99 -15.12 -19.45
CA ARG A 271 -1.60 -15.90 -20.56
C ARG A 271 -1.02 -15.57 -21.93
N ILE A 272 -0.48 -14.38 -22.10
CA ILE A 272 0.09 -13.90 -23.37
C ILE A 272 1.61 -13.71 -23.29
N GLN A 273 2.27 -14.29 -22.28
CA GLN A 273 3.70 -14.09 -22.01
C GLN A 273 4.62 -14.55 -23.15
N ASP A 274 4.15 -15.53 -23.95
CA ASP A 274 4.93 -16.09 -25.06
C ASP A 274 4.84 -15.22 -26.33
N ASP A 275 3.82 -14.36 -26.46
CA ASP A 275 3.70 -13.38 -27.54
C ASP A 275 4.20 -12.01 -27.07
N THR A 276 5.48 -11.74 -27.32
CA THR A 276 6.12 -10.48 -26.89
C THR A 276 5.49 -9.23 -27.53
N ASN A 277 4.95 -9.32 -28.75
CA ASN A 277 4.31 -8.21 -29.43
C ASN A 277 2.94 -7.89 -28.84
N ALA A 278 2.12 -8.91 -28.62
CA ALA A 278 0.82 -8.74 -27.93
C ALA A 278 1.01 -8.22 -26.50
N LEU A 279 2.01 -8.74 -25.77
CA LEU A 279 2.34 -8.30 -24.43
C LEU A 279 2.79 -6.84 -24.41
N ALA A 280 3.68 -6.44 -25.34
CA ALA A 280 4.15 -5.06 -25.45
C ALA A 280 2.99 -4.08 -25.74
N GLN A 281 2.10 -4.43 -26.66
CA GLN A 281 0.94 -3.62 -27.00
C GLN A 281 -0.02 -3.45 -25.81
N LYS A 282 -0.29 -4.54 -25.07
CA LYS A 282 -1.15 -4.53 -23.90
C LYS A 282 -0.51 -3.77 -22.75
N TYR A 283 0.79 -3.95 -22.49
CA TYR A 283 1.55 -3.20 -21.50
C TYR A 283 1.49 -1.70 -21.78
N ARG A 284 1.73 -1.29 -23.06
CA ARG A 284 1.60 0.10 -23.52
C ARG A 284 0.22 0.68 -23.25
N THR A 285 -0.83 -0.06 -23.63
CA THR A 285 -2.22 0.37 -23.38
C THR A 285 -2.49 0.53 -21.89
N THR A 286 -1.97 -0.39 -21.06
CA THR A 286 -2.14 -0.34 -19.60
C THR A 286 -1.43 0.88 -18.99
N ILE A 287 -0.21 1.21 -19.44
CA ILE A 287 0.47 2.46 -19.03
C ILE A 287 -0.44 3.66 -19.27
N ARG A 288 -0.98 3.80 -20.50
CA ARG A 288 -1.85 4.92 -20.87
C ARG A 288 -3.13 4.97 -20.03
N VAL A 289 -3.77 3.82 -19.79
CA VAL A 289 -4.99 3.74 -18.96
C VAL A 289 -4.70 4.14 -17.52
N VAL A 290 -3.67 3.56 -16.92
CA VAL A 290 -3.29 3.83 -15.52
C VAL A 290 -2.97 5.31 -15.32
N THR A 291 -2.16 5.88 -16.20
CA THR A 291 -1.77 7.30 -16.11
C THR A 291 -2.94 8.24 -16.37
N PHE A 292 -3.83 7.90 -17.28
CA PHE A 292 -5.02 8.69 -17.58
C PHE A 292 -5.91 8.88 -16.34
N PHE A 293 -6.05 7.87 -15.48
CA PHE A 293 -6.89 7.96 -14.29
C PHE A 293 -6.17 8.49 -13.06
N ILE A 294 -4.88 8.13 -12.85
CA ILE A 294 -4.15 8.53 -11.63
C ILE A 294 -3.67 9.98 -11.71
N TYR A 295 -3.16 10.41 -12.87
CA TYR A 295 -2.45 11.68 -12.97
C TYR A 295 -3.32 12.90 -12.65
N PRO A 296 -4.56 13.02 -13.13
CA PRO A 296 -5.41 14.15 -12.74
C PRO A 296 -5.72 14.19 -11.25
N ILE A 297 -5.81 13.03 -10.58
CA ILE A 297 -6.03 12.97 -9.13
C ILE A 297 -4.79 13.48 -8.40
N LEU A 298 -3.58 13.02 -8.77
CA LEU A 298 -2.34 13.48 -8.13
C LEU A 298 -2.07 14.96 -8.41
N SER A 299 -2.28 15.43 -9.64
CA SER A 299 -2.14 16.86 -9.98
C SER A 299 -3.10 17.73 -9.17
N TYR A 300 -4.35 17.30 -9.00
CA TYR A 300 -5.31 17.95 -8.13
C TYR A 300 -4.81 17.99 -6.68
N LEU A 301 -4.36 16.86 -6.14
CA LEU A 301 -3.85 16.77 -4.77
C LEU A 301 -2.62 17.66 -4.53
N ILE A 302 -1.75 17.86 -5.54
CA ILE A 302 -0.61 18.77 -5.47
C ILE A 302 -1.09 20.23 -5.44
N SER A 303 -1.98 20.62 -6.35
CA SER A 303 -2.42 22.01 -6.52
C SER A 303 -3.36 22.46 -5.39
N PHE A 304 -4.15 21.55 -4.85
CA PHE A 304 -5.09 21.80 -3.74
C PHE A 304 -4.64 21.16 -2.42
N ALA A 305 -3.33 20.97 -2.23
CA ALA A 305 -2.78 20.30 -1.05
C ALA A 305 -3.20 20.97 0.26
N ASN A 306 -3.13 22.30 0.32
CA ASN A 306 -3.50 23.05 1.53
C ASN A 306 -4.98 22.89 1.88
N PRO A 307 -5.97 23.24 1.03
CA PRO A 307 -7.37 23.05 1.37
C PRO A 307 -7.73 21.57 1.62
N VAL A 308 -7.14 20.62 0.89
CA VAL A 308 -7.38 19.18 1.12
C VAL A 308 -6.91 18.75 2.50
N ILE A 309 -5.69 19.10 2.91
CA ILE A 309 -5.14 18.73 4.22
C ILE A 309 -5.92 19.41 5.34
N THR A 310 -6.25 20.69 5.20
CA THR A 310 -7.01 21.43 6.21
C THR A 310 -8.42 20.86 6.39
N VAL A 311 -9.11 20.53 5.29
CA VAL A 311 -10.45 19.92 5.33
C VAL A 311 -10.41 18.52 5.92
N LEU A 312 -9.42 17.71 5.58
CA LEU A 312 -9.34 16.33 6.06
C LEU A 312 -8.83 16.24 7.50
N TYR A 313 -7.73 16.95 7.82
CA TYR A 313 -6.97 16.74 9.05
C TYR A 313 -7.01 17.93 10.02
N SER A 314 -7.37 19.13 9.59
CA SER A 314 -7.34 20.42 10.29
C SER A 314 -6.02 21.21 10.11
N GLU A 315 -6.03 22.48 10.56
CA GLU A 315 -4.93 23.44 10.41
C GLU A 315 -3.60 23.00 11.05
N LYS A 316 -3.64 22.21 12.12
CA LYS A 316 -2.43 21.68 12.78
C LYS A 316 -1.54 20.84 11.87
N TRP A 317 -2.08 20.38 10.70
CA TRP A 317 -1.38 19.57 9.71
C TRP A 317 -0.85 20.38 8.52
N ILE A 318 -1.00 21.70 8.50
CA ILE A 318 -0.47 22.56 7.43
C ILE A 318 1.03 22.33 7.15
N PRO A 319 1.91 22.11 8.16
CA PRO A 319 3.31 21.79 7.89
C PRO A 319 3.54 20.49 7.08
N CYS A 320 2.52 19.64 6.98
CA CYS A 320 2.53 18.45 6.15
C CYS A 320 2.42 18.76 4.64
N VAL A 321 1.93 19.95 4.25
CA VAL A 321 1.61 20.35 2.86
C VAL A 321 2.82 20.22 1.93
N PRO A 322 3.99 20.81 2.21
CA PRO A 322 5.16 20.68 1.33
C PRO A 322 5.59 19.22 1.14
N LEU A 323 5.61 18.44 2.23
CA LEU A 323 5.95 17.02 2.19
C LEU A 323 4.95 16.24 1.32
N PHE A 324 3.66 16.55 1.46
CA PHE A 324 2.59 15.91 0.69
C PHE A 324 2.70 16.19 -0.80
N GLN A 325 2.99 17.43 -1.18
CA GLN A 325 3.18 17.80 -2.58
C GLN A 325 4.35 17.02 -3.22
N VAL A 326 5.50 16.97 -2.55
CA VAL A 326 6.68 16.21 -3.01
C VAL A 326 6.36 14.71 -3.09
N LEU A 327 5.68 14.18 -2.09
CA LEU A 327 5.27 12.77 -2.10
C LEU A 327 4.30 12.45 -3.25
N CYS A 328 3.35 13.32 -3.57
CA CYS A 328 2.45 13.14 -4.71
C CYS A 328 3.20 13.11 -6.04
N LEU A 329 4.30 13.87 -6.19
CA LEU A 329 5.18 13.77 -7.37
C LEU A 329 5.76 12.36 -7.53
N SER A 330 6.20 11.73 -6.44
CA SER A 330 6.66 10.34 -6.51
C SER A 330 5.55 9.37 -6.94
N GLY A 331 4.30 9.68 -6.60
CA GLY A 331 3.12 8.87 -6.90
C GLY A 331 2.91 8.61 -8.40
N TYR A 332 3.28 9.57 -9.26
CA TYR A 332 3.19 9.41 -10.71
C TYR A 332 3.98 8.21 -11.23
N LEU A 333 5.18 8.02 -10.72
CA LEU A 333 6.07 6.95 -11.17
C LEU A 333 5.87 5.66 -10.38
N ASN A 334 5.44 5.73 -9.12
CA ASN A 334 5.18 4.55 -8.29
C ASN A 334 4.12 3.63 -8.90
N ALA A 335 3.05 4.18 -9.48
CA ALA A 335 2.02 3.39 -10.15
C ALA A 335 2.59 2.62 -11.36
N LEU A 336 3.44 3.28 -12.16
CA LEU A 336 4.12 2.68 -13.31
C LEU A 336 5.17 1.66 -12.88
N TYR A 337 5.90 1.91 -11.81
CA TYR A 337 6.83 0.96 -11.21
C TYR A 337 6.14 -0.34 -10.80
N HIS A 338 4.99 -0.25 -10.11
CA HIS A 338 4.21 -1.44 -9.74
C HIS A 338 3.69 -2.21 -10.95
N LEU A 339 3.23 -1.53 -12.00
CA LEU A 339 2.82 -2.15 -13.26
C LEU A 339 3.98 -2.90 -13.92
N SER A 340 5.14 -2.26 -14.03
CA SER A 340 6.33 -2.85 -14.62
C SER A 340 6.80 -4.09 -13.86
N ARG A 341 6.80 -4.05 -12.52
CA ARG A 341 7.11 -5.21 -11.67
C ARG A 341 6.13 -6.37 -11.88
N SER A 342 4.83 -6.07 -11.96
CA SER A 342 3.80 -7.08 -12.20
C SER A 342 3.99 -7.75 -13.57
N THR A 343 4.41 -6.99 -14.57
CA THR A 343 4.72 -7.53 -15.90
C THR A 343 5.95 -8.43 -15.86
N ILE A 344 7.03 -8.05 -15.14
CA ILE A 344 8.21 -8.93 -14.95
C ILE A 344 7.83 -10.22 -14.21
N LYS A 345 6.93 -10.16 -13.22
CA LYS A 345 6.38 -11.35 -12.56
C LYS A 345 5.62 -12.24 -13.53
N ALA A 346 4.79 -11.65 -14.40
CA ALA A 346 3.99 -12.38 -15.38
C ALA A 346 4.81 -13.17 -16.39
N ILE A 347 5.96 -12.63 -16.81
CA ILE A 347 6.91 -13.32 -17.72
C ILE A 347 7.86 -14.28 -17.00
N GLY A 348 7.68 -14.51 -15.69
CA GLY A 348 8.44 -15.49 -14.92
C GLY A 348 9.90 -15.13 -14.62
N LYS A 349 10.33 -13.87 -14.86
CA LYS A 349 11.73 -13.44 -14.66
C LYS A 349 12.00 -12.95 -13.22
N SER A 350 11.76 -13.81 -12.24
CA SER A 350 11.93 -13.49 -10.82
C SER A 350 13.34 -13.02 -10.44
N LYS A 351 14.39 -13.58 -11.07
CA LYS A 351 15.78 -13.16 -10.84
C LYS A 351 16.01 -11.69 -11.26
N LEU A 352 15.42 -11.27 -12.38
CA LEU A 352 15.48 -9.88 -12.83
C LEU A 352 14.77 -8.97 -11.83
N LEU A 353 13.62 -9.39 -11.31
CA LEU A 353 12.87 -8.65 -10.30
C LEU A 353 13.71 -8.45 -9.03
N LEU A 354 14.36 -9.50 -8.53
CA LEU A 354 15.23 -9.43 -7.36
C LEU A 354 16.41 -8.48 -7.60
N ASN A 355 17.12 -8.62 -8.73
CA ASN A 355 18.26 -7.78 -9.04
C ASN A 355 17.87 -6.29 -9.12
N THR A 356 16.77 -5.96 -9.80
CA THR A 356 16.31 -4.57 -9.88
C THR A 356 15.94 -4.02 -8.51
N GLN A 357 15.34 -4.82 -7.64
CA GLN A 357 14.97 -4.42 -6.28
C GLN A 357 16.19 -4.18 -5.39
N VAL A 358 17.21 -5.04 -5.46
CA VAL A 358 18.46 -4.86 -4.72
C VAL A 358 19.21 -3.61 -5.18
N ILE A 359 19.29 -3.37 -6.50
CA ILE A 359 19.93 -2.17 -7.03
C ILE A 359 19.18 -0.92 -6.56
N SER A 360 17.84 -0.89 -6.64
CA SER A 360 17.03 0.22 -6.16
C SER A 360 17.24 0.47 -4.66
N LEU A 361 17.30 -0.59 -3.84
CA LEU A 361 17.55 -0.47 -2.41
C LEU A 361 18.92 0.18 -2.12
N LEU A 362 19.98 -0.29 -2.79
CA LEU A 362 21.34 0.25 -2.59
C LEU A 362 21.44 1.73 -3.01
N LEU A 363 20.81 2.09 -4.11
CA LEU A 363 20.76 3.48 -4.58
C LEU A 363 19.91 4.35 -3.64
N SER A 364 18.76 3.85 -3.17
CA SER A 364 17.96 4.55 -2.17
C SER A 364 18.74 4.83 -0.89
N LEU A 365 19.46 3.82 -0.38
CA LEU A 365 20.34 4.00 0.79
C LEU A 365 21.41 5.06 0.55
N LEU A 366 22.04 5.07 -0.62
CA LEU A 366 23.03 6.07 -0.99
C LEU A 366 22.43 7.48 -0.96
N PHE A 367 21.25 7.68 -1.59
CA PHE A 367 20.59 8.98 -1.60
C PHE A 367 20.09 9.39 -0.21
N VAL A 368 19.57 8.46 0.59
CA VAL A 368 19.23 8.74 1.99
C VAL A 368 20.45 9.29 2.73
N CYS A 369 21.63 8.65 2.61
CA CYS A 369 22.86 9.13 3.24
C CYS A 369 23.31 10.50 2.73
N LEU A 370 23.22 10.75 1.42
CA LEU A 370 23.62 12.02 0.83
C LEU A 370 22.73 13.19 1.25
N PHE A 371 21.42 12.95 1.37
CA PHE A 371 20.44 13.99 1.69
C PHE A 371 20.19 14.17 3.19
N LEU A 372 20.74 13.32 4.04
CA LEU A 372 20.55 13.35 5.50
C LEU A 372 20.97 14.67 6.17
N ARG A 373 21.84 15.45 5.51
CA ARG A 373 22.36 16.73 6.03
C ARG A 373 21.46 17.93 5.74
N PHE A 374 20.45 17.76 4.92
CA PHE A 374 19.52 18.82 4.51
C PHE A 374 18.25 18.81 5.39
N ASP A 375 17.51 19.90 5.35
CA ASP A 375 16.21 20.00 6.01
C ASP A 375 15.22 18.94 5.47
N ILE A 376 14.22 18.59 6.26
CA ILE A 376 13.27 17.52 5.91
C ILE A 376 12.57 17.76 4.57
N GLU A 377 12.25 19.01 4.22
CA GLU A 377 11.60 19.34 2.94
C GLU A 377 12.48 18.98 1.74
N ILE A 378 13.79 19.16 1.87
CA ILE A 378 14.77 18.75 0.84
C ILE A 378 15.00 17.24 0.92
N PHE A 379 15.10 16.68 2.14
CA PHE A 379 15.30 15.25 2.32
C PHE A 379 14.22 14.40 1.65
N VAL A 380 12.95 14.81 1.72
CA VAL A 380 11.83 14.06 1.13
C VAL A 380 11.93 13.93 -0.40
N TRP A 381 12.70 14.79 -1.08
CA TRP A 381 12.98 14.62 -2.51
C TRP A 381 13.74 13.34 -2.84
N VAL A 382 14.40 12.72 -1.86
CA VAL A 382 14.99 11.37 -2.02
C VAL A 382 13.94 10.38 -2.53
N ILE A 383 12.69 10.50 -2.09
CA ILE A 383 11.60 9.59 -2.50
C ILE A 383 11.22 9.81 -3.97
N VAL A 384 11.30 11.05 -4.45
CA VAL A 384 11.06 11.36 -5.88
C VAL A 384 12.21 10.82 -6.73
N ILE A 385 13.45 11.08 -6.30
CA ILE A 385 14.66 10.58 -6.96
C ILE A 385 14.63 9.04 -7.02
N ASP A 386 14.30 8.41 -5.90
CA ASP A 386 14.15 6.96 -5.81
C ASP A 386 13.06 6.43 -6.77
N ALA A 387 11.89 7.08 -6.83
CA ALA A 387 10.83 6.70 -7.75
C ALA A 387 11.27 6.83 -9.23
N VAL A 388 12.02 7.88 -9.58
CA VAL A 388 12.60 8.07 -10.92
C VAL A 388 13.58 6.96 -11.25
N ILE A 389 14.50 6.67 -10.35
CA ILE A 389 15.55 5.65 -10.54
C ILE A 389 14.94 4.26 -10.63
N SER A 390 14.08 3.91 -9.67
CA SER A 390 13.44 2.60 -9.59
C SER A 390 12.57 2.32 -10.81
N TYR A 391 11.76 3.30 -11.25
CA TYR A 391 11.00 3.18 -12.48
C TYR A 391 11.92 3.07 -13.71
N SER A 392 12.97 3.88 -13.79
CA SER A 392 13.90 3.87 -14.93
C SER A 392 14.60 2.53 -15.06
N ILE A 393 15.10 1.95 -13.96
CA ILE A 393 15.75 0.63 -13.96
C ILE A 393 14.79 -0.47 -14.44
N VAL A 394 13.61 -0.53 -13.82
CA VAL A 394 12.62 -1.56 -14.15
C VAL A 394 12.04 -1.35 -15.54
N GLY A 395 11.73 -0.10 -15.92
CA GLY A 395 11.23 0.29 -17.23
C GLY A 395 12.24 0.03 -18.36
N PHE A 396 13.54 0.23 -18.11
CA PHE A 396 14.59 -0.13 -19.06
C PHE A 396 14.70 -1.64 -19.25
N CYS A 397 14.68 -2.42 -18.17
CA CYS A 397 14.75 -3.87 -18.21
C CYS A 397 13.58 -4.48 -19.00
N ILE A 398 12.35 -4.03 -18.70
CA ILE A 398 11.16 -4.52 -19.40
C ILE A 398 11.11 -4.00 -20.83
N GLY A 399 11.55 -2.77 -21.05
CA GLY A 399 11.63 -2.16 -22.39
C GLY A 399 12.56 -2.90 -23.32
N LYS A 400 13.70 -3.39 -22.81
CA LYS A 400 14.61 -4.27 -23.58
C LYS A 400 13.96 -5.62 -23.92
N TYR A 401 13.17 -6.17 -23.01
CA TYR A 401 12.49 -7.45 -23.23
C TYR A 401 11.33 -7.34 -24.23
N LEU A 402 10.56 -6.24 -24.16
CA LEU A 402 9.38 -6.02 -25.01
C LEU A 402 9.67 -5.20 -26.28
N ASN A 403 10.92 -4.86 -26.59
CA ASN A 403 11.27 -3.93 -27.68
C ASN A 403 10.52 -2.58 -27.60
N TYR A 404 10.28 -2.10 -26.36
CA TYR A 404 9.53 -0.90 -26.06
C TYR A 404 10.35 0.04 -25.18
N SER A 405 11.18 0.90 -25.82
CA SER A 405 12.17 1.73 -25.15
C SER A 405 11.58 2.64 -24.06
N LEU A 406 12.40 2.96 -23.05
CA LEU A 406 12.00 3.86 -21.95
C LEU A 406 11.50 5.22 -22.48
N PHE A 407 12.12 5.77 -23.52
CA PHE A 407 11.68 7.01 -24.16
C PHE A 407 10.26 6.92 -24.71
N ARG A 408 9.91 5.80 -25.33
CA ARG A 408 8.53 5.56 -25.80
C ARG A 408 7.56 5.42 -24.64
N GLN A 409 7.99 4.81 -23.55
CA GLN A 409 7.18 4.74 -22.32
C GLN A 409 6.91 6.14 -21.79
N VAL A 410 7.94 7.01 -21.71
CA VAL A 410 7.81 8.40 -21.27
C VAL A 410 6.88 9.20 -22.22
N ALA A 411 7.01 9.01 -23.52
CA ALA A 411 6.13 9.67 -24.49
C ALA A 411 4.65 9.26 -24.32
N ASP A 412 4.38 7.98 -23.98
CA ASP A 412 3.02 7.46 -23.80
C ASP A 412 2.32 7.99 -22.53
N TRP A 413 3.05 8.28 -21.46
CA TRP A 413 2.46 8.87 -20.25
C TRP A 413 2.68 10.39 -20.12
N GLY A 414 3.67 10.94 -20.79
CA GLY A 414 4.07 12.35 -20.67
C GLY A 414 2.97 13.33 -21.07
N GLY A 415 2.19 13.00 -22.12
CA GLY A 415 1.04 13.80 -22.51
C GLY A 415 0.00 13.93 -21.40
N SER A 416 -0.37 12.81 -20.77
CA SER A 416 -1.31 12.81 -19.66
C SER A 416 -0.78 13.57 -18.44
N PHE A 417 0.54 13.47 -18.17
CA PHE A 417 1.20 14.22 -17.11
C PHE A 417 1.11 15.73 -17.34
N ILE A 418 1.51 16.21 -18.52
CA ILE A 418 1.51 17.65 -18.83
C ILE A 418 0.08 18.19 -18.77
N VAL A 419 -0.88 17.54 -19.43
CA VAL A 419 -2.27 17.98 -19.45
C VAL A 419 -2.85 18.02 -18.03
N SER A 420 -2.61 17.02 -17.21
CA SER A 420 -3.12 16.98 -15.83
C SER A 420 -2.54 18.10 -14.97
N MET A 421 -1.24 18.39 -15.09
CA MET A 421 -0.57 19.47 -14.35
C MET A 421 -1.06 20.84 -14.79
N VAL A 422 -1.17 21.08 -16.10
CA VAL A 422 -1.67 22.36 -16.64
C VAL A 422 -3.10 22.60 -16.21
N VAL A 423 -3.99 21.61 -16.32
CA VAL A 423 -5.38 21.73 -15.89
C VAL A 423 -5.47 22.01 -14.40
N ALA A 424 -4.70 21.28 -13.57
CA ALA A 424 -4.71 21.48 -12.14
C ALA A 424 -4.16 22.86 -11.72
N TYR A 425 -3.16 23.36 -12.43
CA TYR A 425 -2.62 24.71 -12.23
C TYR A 425 -3.67 25.79 -12.62
N ILE A 426 -4.33 25.65 -13.76
CA ILE A 426 -5.38 26.59 -14.18
C ILE A 426 -6.54 26.59 -13.18
N THR A 427 -6.99 25.41 -12.77
CA THR A 427 -8.08 25.31 -11.78
C THR A 427 -7.72 25.91 -10.43
N SER A 428 -6.43 25.80 -10.01
CA SER A 428 -5.97 26.43 -8.77
C SER A 428 -5.97 27.97 -8.86
N ILE A 429 -5.58 28.54 -10.00
CA ILE A 429 -5.68 30.00 -10.22
C ILE A 429 -7.12 30.47 -10.20
N VAL A 430 -8.04 29.71 -10.78
CA VAL A 430 -9.47 30.04 -10.73
C VAL A 430 -10.00 29.99 -9.30
N ALA A 431 -9.56 29.01 -8.52
CA ALA A 431 -9.96 28.88 -7.10
C ALA A 431 -9.56 30.09 -6.26
N THR A 432 -8.39 30.67 -6.47
CA THR A 432 -7.96 31.86 -5.72
C THR A 432 -8.84 33.11 -5.94
N LYS A 433 -9.62 33.13 -7.02
CA LYS A 433 -10.53 34.24 -7.36
C LYS A 433 -11.95 34.03 -6.84
N ILE A 434 -12.29 32.81 -6.40
CA ILE A 434 -13.66 32.45 -6.00
C ILE A 434 -13.63 32.16 -4.50
N HIS A 435 -14.31 32.99 -3.72
CA HIS A 435 -14.40 32.82 -2.26
C HIS A 435 -15.60 31.93 -1.92
N ILE A 436 -15.36 30.64 -1.72
CA ILE A 436 -16.36 29.65 -1.30
C ILE A 436 -15.89 28.93 -0.04
N PRO A 437 -16.79 28.34 0.74
CA PRO A 437 -16.39 27.53 1.90
C PRO A 437 -15.40 26.43 1.49
N MET A 438 -14.34 26.23 2.28
CA MET A 438 -13.21 25.33 1.94
C MET A 438 -13.64 23.89 1.59
N ILE A 439 -14.68 23.37 2.26
CA ILE A 439 -15.22 22.02 1.92
C ILE A 439 -15.83 22.03 0.51
N ALA A 440 -16.59 23.06 0.18
CA ALA A 440 -17.18 23.21 -1.16
C ALA A 440 -16.08 23.44 -2.20
N GLU A 441 -15.03 24.19 -1.88
CA GLU A 441 -13.85 24.39 -2.73
C GLU A 441 -13.22 23.05 -3.10
N VAL A 442 -12.89 22.20 -2.14
CA VAL A 442 -12.28 20.89 -2.38
C VAL A 442 -13.15 20.03 -3.30
N ILE A 443 -14.46 19.98 -3.07
CA ILE A 443 -15.38 19.12 -3.85
C ILE A 443 -15.59 19.68 -5.26
N ILE A 444 -15.91 20.96 -5.37
CA ILE A 444 -16.24 21.61 -6.65
C ILE A 444 -15.02 21.59 -7.57
N PHE A 445 -13.84 21.98 -7.05
CA PHE A 445 -12.63 22.01 -7.87
C PHE A 445 -12.10 20.62 -8.20
N PHE A 446 -12.36 19.59 -7.38
CA PHE A 446 -12.07 18.21 -7.77
C PHE A 446 -12.89 17.78 -8.99
N VAL A 447 -14.20 18.06 -8.99
CA VAL A 447 -15.09 17.74 -10.11
C VAL A 447 -14.73 18.56 -11.35
N LEU A 448 -14.47 19.87 -11.17
CA LEU A 448 -14.09 20.77 -12.25
C LEU A 448 -12.74 20.35 -12.87
N ASN A 449 -11.73 20.07 -12.04
CA ASN A 449 -10.41 19.63 -12.51
C ASN A 449 -10.50 18.32 -13.30
N THR A 450 -11.25 17.34 -12.78
CA THR A 450 -11.43 16.05 -13.43
C THR A 450 -12.22 16.21 -14.75
N GLY A 451 -13.26 17.02 -14.74
CA GLY A 451 -14.06 17.32 -15.94
C GLY A 451 -13.25 18.06 -17.02
N LEU A 452 -12.51 19.10 -16.65
CA LEU A 452 -11.64 19.83 -17.58
C LEU A 452 -10.52 18.94 -18.14
N TYR A 453 -9.90 18.11 -17.30
CA TYR A 453 -8.90 17.15 -17.76
C TYR A 453 -9.49 16.18 -18.80
N PHE A 454 -10.70 15.68 -18.57
CA PHE A 454 -11.36 14.78 -19.48
C PHE A 454 -11.71 15.48 -20.81
N ILE A 455 -12.26 16.70 -20.77
CA ILE A 455 -12.58 17.51 -21.94
C ILE A 455 -11.32 17.84 -22.75
N THR A 456 -10.25 18.31 -22.11
CA THR A 456 -8.99 18.62 -22.79
C THR A 456 -8.35 17.38 -23.40
N SER A 457 -8.44 16.22 -22.73
CA SER A 457 -7.97 14.94 -23.27
C SER A 457 -8.75 14.51 -24.53
N ILE A 458 -10.06 14.78 -24.59
CA ILE A 458 -10.87 14.53 -25.79
C ILE A 458 -10.46 15.46 -26.94
N LEU A 459 -10.31 16.77 -26.66
CA LEU A 459 -9.91 17.75 -27.65
C LEU A 459 -8.53 17.45 -28.25
N LEU A 460 -7.62 16.92 -27.42
CA LEU A 460 -6.28 16.46 -27.85
C LEU A 460 -6.30 15.07 -28.50
N LYS A 461 -7.49 14.50 -28.74
CA LYS A 461 -7.68 13.17 -29.36
C LYS A 461 -6.92 12.06 -28.64
N ASN A 462 -6.89 12.10 -27.31
CA ASN A 462 -6.28 11.02 -26.53
C ASN A 462 -7.06 9.71 -26.73
N ASP A 463 -6.36 8.66 -27.14
CA ASP A 463 -6.96 7.35 -27.47
C ASP A 463 -7.77 6.77 -26.30
N ILE A 464 -7.31 6.98 -25.04
CA ILE A 464 -7.99 6.46 -23.86
C ILE A 464 -9.28 7.21 -23.57
N ALA A 465 -9.31 8.53 -23.76
CA ALA A 465 -10.52 9.33 -23.62
C ALA A 465 -11.58 8.89 -24.64
N THR A 466 -11.19 8.68 -25.89
CA THR A 466 -12.10 8.19 -26.95
C THR A 466 -12.60 6.77 -26.68
N MET A 467 -11.73 5.88 -26.19
CA MET A 467 -12.12 4.52 -25.75
C MET A 467 -13.16 4.57 -24.62
N ALA A 468 -12.95 5.43 -23.61
CA ALA A 468 -13.87 5.58 -22.48
C ALA A 468 -15.27 6.02 -22.95
N ILE A 469 -15.33 7.00 -23.87
CA ILE A 469 -16.60 7.45 -24.47
C ILE A 469 -17.31 6.32 -25.21
N ASN A 470 -16.57 5.55 -26.02
CA ASN A 470 -17.16 4.46 -26.80
C ASN A 470 -17.71 3.35 -25.89
N VAL A 471 -17.04 3.03 -24.79
CA VAL A 471 -17.53 2.07 -23.77
C VAL A 471 -18.84 2.56 -23.14
N ILE A 472 -18.91 3.86 -22.80
CA ILE A 472 -20.11 4.46 -22.21
C ILE A 472 -21.26 4.44 -23.24
N LYS A 473 -21.03 4.89 -24.48
CA LYS A 473 -22.03 4.87 -25.55
C LYS A 473 -22.60 3.47 -25.80
N ASN A 474 -21.73 2.46 -25.88
CA ASN A 474 -22.15 1.07 -26.11
C ASN A 474 -22.97 0.49 -24.93
N LYS A 475 -22.70 0.92 -23.69
CA LYS A 475 -23.52 0.52 -22.53
C LYS A 475 -24.88 1.22 -22.49
N VAL A 476 -24.93 2.47 -22.90
CA VAL A 476 -26.21 3.23 -22.98
C VAL A 476 -27.09 2.65 -24.06
N ASN A 477 -26.56 2.41 -25.26
CA ASN A 477 -27.32 1.84 -26.38
C ASN A 477 -27.87 0.44 -26.06
N LYS A 478 -27.08 -0.42 -25.36
CA LYS A 478 -27.58 -1.73 -24.90
C LYS A 478 -28.69 -1.67 -23.84
N LYS A 479 -28.87 -0.53 -23.15
CA LYS A 479 -29.99 -0.31 -22.21
C LYS A 479 -31.25 0.26 -22.86
N THR A 480 -31.12 0.85 -24.06
CA THR A 480 -32.25 1.36 -24.84
C THR A 480 -32.88 0.29 -25.76
N ASP A 481 -32.17 -0.84 -25.96
CA ASP A 481 -32.63 -1.96 -26.80
C ASP A 481 -33.26 -3.10 -25.96
N VAL A 482 -33.49 -2.92 -24.65
CA VAL A 482 -34.21 -3.79 -23.71
C VAL A 482 -35.40 -3.03 -23.15
#